data_8e81ee8ae1255f1c7a49df6d043ac975
#
_entry.id   8e81ee8ae1255f1c7a49df6d043ac975
#
_cell.length_a   1.000
_cell.length_b   1.000
_cell.length_c   1.000
_cell.angle_alpha   90.00
_cell.angle_beta   90.00
_cell.angle_gamma   90.00
#
_symmetry.space_group_name_H-M   'P 1'
#
loop_
_entity.id
_entity.type
_entity.pdbx_description
1 polymer ?
#
loop_
_entity_poly.entity_id
_entity_poly.type
_entity_poly.pdbx_seq_one_letter_code
_entity_poly.pdbx_strand_id
1 'polypeptide(L)'
;EICACLVGSEMCIRDSTYISWRWLGTESADTRYNIYRSLTEMSSYGQKINNEPLNATNFTDLFIASDDTQYFIVPVVNGEEQWDKVGAVQLWDNNYMDIPIQKPENNKVNGEEYSYTPGDASVGDLDGDGEYEIVLKWDPSNAKDAAQAGFTGECILDAYKLDGTRLWRINMGPNIRAGAHDTQFMVYDYDCDGKAEVACRTADGTIAGDGSVIGDANKNYAVVSNGKNLTGPLYLTAVSYTHLRAHETCADL
;
A
#
# COMPACT_ATOMS: atom_id res chain seq x y z
N GLU A 1 -17.07 2.48 -1.92
CA GLU A 1 -16.60 2.60 -0.52
C GLU A 1 -15.81 3.90 -0.37
N ILE A 2 -16.08 4.64 0.70
CA ILE A 2 -15.36 5.88 0.99
C ILE A 2 -14.27 5.53 1.98
N CYS A 3 -13.04 5.51 1.52
CA CYS A 3 -11.90 5.41 2.43
C CYS A 3 -11.72 6.75 3.13
N ALA A 4 -12.22 6.85 4.36
CA ALA A 4 -11.99 8.00 5.21
C ALA A 4 -10.73 7.76 6.04
N CYS A 5 -9.69 8.56 5.81
CA CYS A 5 -8.53 8.61 6.69
C CYS A 5 -8.68 9.78 7.65
N LEU A 6 -8.60 9.50 8.92
CA LEU A 6 -8.52 10.52 9.96
C LEU A 6 -7.05 10.84 10.22
N VAL A 7 -6.67 12.09 10.02
CA VAL A 7 -5.35 12.58 10.41
C VAL A 7 -5.50 13.31 11.73
N GLY A 8 -4.78 12.85 12.75
CA GLY A 8 -4.84 13.36 14.10
C GLY A 8 -4.45 14.83 14.23
N SER A 9 -4.80 15.42 15.38
CA SER A 9 -4.59 16.80 15.73
C SER A 9 -3.12 17.22 15.75
N GLU A 10 -2.81 18.42 15.24
CA GLU A 10 -1.50 19.04 15.44
C GLU A 10 -1.15 19.19 16.92
N MET A 11 0.08 18.83 17.24
CA MET A 11 0.62 18.80 18.59
C MET A 11 1.09 20.20 19.00
N CYS A 12 0.21 21.01 19.56
CA CYS A 12 0.59 22.04 20.55
C CYS A 12 -0.55 22.46 21.47
N ILE A 13 -1.79 22.39 21.01
CA ILE A 13 -3.00 22.60 21.84
C ILE A 13 -4.06 21.75 21.15
N ARG A 14 -4.58 20.71 21.81
CA ARG A 14 -5.71 19.91 21.30
C ARG A 14 -6.98 20.76 21.36
N ASP A 15 -7.12 21.68 20.43
CA ASP A 15 -8.30 22.55 20.33
C ASP A 15 -9.20 22.21 19.15
N SER A 16 -8.75 21.29 18.28
CA SER A 16 -9.50 20.91 17.08
C SER A 16 -9.10 19.51 16.58
N THR A 17 -9.98 18.92 15.78
CA THR A 17 -9.76 17.66 15.07
C THR A 17 -9.76 17.93 13.58
N TYR A 18 -8.68 17.59 12.88
CA TYR A 18 -8.61 17.63 11.43
C TYR A 18 -9.06 16.28 10.88
N ILE A 19 -10.02 16.29 9.96
CA ILE A 19 -10.63 15.14 9.31
C ILE A 19 -10.35 15.26 7.81
N SER A 20 -9.84 14.20 7.19
CA SER A 20 -9.67 14.15 5.74
C SER A 20 -10.14 12.83 5.17
N TRP A 21 -10.55 12.83 3.92
CA TRP A 21 -10.98 11.64 3.19
C TRP A 21 -10.60 11.77 1.71
N ARG A 22 -10.82 10.70 0.97
CA ARG A 22 -10.57 10.70 -0.46
C ARG A 22 -11.86 10.79 -1.25
N TRP A 23 -11.82 11.55 -2.32
CA TRP A 23 -12.79 11.48 -3.38
C TRP A 23 -12.32 10.44 -4.39
N LEU A 24 -13.11 9.40 -4.59
CA LEU A 24 -12.78 8.30 -5.48
C LEU A 24 -13.11 8.65 -6.93
N GLY A 25 -12.30 8.17 -7.87
CA GLY A 25 -12.53 8.39 -9.31
C GLY A 25 -13.85 7.82 -9.84
N THR A 26 -14.48 6.91 -9.09
CA THR A 26 -15.80 6.34 -9.38
C THR A 26 -16.98 7.17 -8.88
N GLU A 27 -16.72 8.18 -8.05
CA GLU A 27 -17.76 9.06 -7.53
C GLU A 27 -18.11 10.16 -8.53
N SER A 28 -19.38 10.61 -8.48
CA SER A 28 -19.83 11.76 -9.28
C SER A 28 -19.10 13.04 -8.89
N ALA A 29 -18.78 13.89 -9.88
CA ALA A 29 -18.22 15.22 -9.65
C ALA A 29 -19.11 16.13 -8.78
N ASP A 30 -20.39 15.82 -8.67
CA ASP A 30 -21.36 16.56 -7.86
C ASP A 30 -21.50 15.99 -6.44
N THR A 31 -20.75 14.96 -6.09
CA THR A 31 -20.75 14.41 -4.72
C THR A 31 -20.31 15.49 -3.73
N ARG A 32 -21.03 15.61 -2.65
CA ARG A 32 -20.77 16.48 -1.49
C ARG A 32 -20.73 15.62 -0.25
N TYR A 33 -20.31 16.19 0.90
CA TYR A 33 -20.14 15.41 2.11
C TYR A 33 -20.75 16.10 3.32
N ASN A 34 -21.46 15.34 4.14
CA ASN A 34 -21.85 15.71 5.48
C ASN A 34 -20.98 15.00 6.51
N ILE A 35 -20.61 15.71 7.55
CA ILE A 35 -19.77 15.19 8.64
C ILE A 35 -20.63 15.05 9.89
N TYR A 36 -20.59 13.88 10.47
CA TYR A 36 -21.25 13.58 11.74
C TYR A 36 -20.21 13.23 12.80
N ARG A 37 -20.47 13.67 14.02
CA ARG A 37 -19.68 13.34 15.21
C ARG A 37 -20.55 12.63 16.21
N SER A 38 -20.10 11.49 16.71
CA SER A 38 -20.74 10.71 17.77
C SER A 38 -19.78 10.53 18.93
N LEU A 39 -20.31 10.55 20.15
CA LEU A 39 -19.61 10.07 21.33
C LEU A 39 -20.08 8.63 21.54
N THR A 40 -19.16 7.68 21.68
CA THR A 40 -19.45 6.25 21.82
C THR A 40 -20.47 6.00 22.91
N GLU A 41 -21.43 5.12 22.63
CA GLU A 41 -22.58 4.64 23.40
C GLU A 41 -23.94 5.20 22.94
N MET A 42 -24.00 6.11 21.98
CA MET A 42 -25.28 6.49 21.38
C MET A 42 -25.57 5.56 20.19
N SER A 43 -26.74 4.95 20.20
CA SER A 43 -27.25 4.06 19.13
C SER A 43 -27.60 4.77 17.81
N SER A 44 -27.02 5.95 17.58
CA SER A 44 -27.24 6.77 16.40
C SER A 44 -25.90 7.32 15.89
N TYR A 45 -25.82 7.64 14.61
CA TYR A 45 -24.63 8.22 13.94
C TYR A 45 -24.18 9.59 14.45
N GLY A 46 -24.77 10.07 15.56
CA GLY A 46 -24.37 11.31 16.24
C GLY A 46 -25.00 12.56 15.63
N GLN A 47 -24.29 13.67 15.79
CA GLN A 47 -24.73 15.00 15.37
C GLN A 47 -24.01 15.44 14.11
N LYS A 48 -24.76 15.93 13.11
CA LYS A 48 -24.21 16.65 11.96
C LYS A 48 -23.51 17.92 12.41
N ILE A 49 -22.25 18.13 11.99
CA ILE A 49 -21.41 19.24 12.44
C ILE A 49 -21.09 20.28 11.35
N ASN A 50 -21.37 20.00 10.10
CA ASN A 50 -21.33 21.00 9.03
C ASN A 50 -22.72 21.54 8.70
N ASN A 51 -22.82 22.82 8.36
CA ASN A 51 -24.10 23.45 8.04
C ASN A 51 -24.61 23.05 6.64
N GLU A 52 -23.72 23.12 5.65
CA GLU A 52 -24.01 22.82 4.26
C GLU A 52 -23.10 21.68 3.79
N PRO A 53 -23.55 20.80 2.85
CA PRO A 53 -22.72 19.75 2.31
C PRO A 53 -21.42 20.29 1.71
N LEU A 54 -20.28 19.71 2.11
CA LEU A 54 -18.95 20.17 1.75
C LEU A 54 -18.56 19.76 0.33
N ASN A 55 -17.92 20.67 -0.38
CA ASN A 55 -17.27 20.42 -1.66
C ASN A 55 -15.75 20.25 -1.50
N ALA A 56 -15.31 19.82 -0.34
CA ALA A 56 -13.92 19.58 -0.01
C ALA A 56 -13.80 18.16 0.56
N THR A 57 -12.61 17.63 0.59
CA THR A 57 -12.29 16.33 1.15
C THR A 57 -11.57 16.45 2.51
N ASN A 58 -11.84 17.54 3.21
CA ASN A 58 -11.34 17.77 4.56
C ASN A 58 -12.29 18.69 5.34
N PHE A 59 -12.19 18.60 6.66
CA PHE A 59 -12.95 19.42 7.58
C PHE A 59 -12.19 19.57 8.90
N THR A 60 -12.28 20.72 9.54
CA THR A 60 -11.73 20.93 10.88
C THR A 60 -12.88 21.11 11.85
N ASP A 61 -13.00 20.19 12.79
CA ASP A 61 -13.92 20.31 13.91
C ASP A 61 -13.23 21.00 15.10
N LEU A 62 -13.79 22.13 15.54
CA LEU A 62 -13.28 22.88 16.70
C LEU A 62 -13.69 22.26 18.05
N PHE A 63 -14.05 21.00 18.04
CA PHE A 63 -14.37 20.24 19.23
C PHE A 63 -13.14 19.48 19.73
N ILE A 64 -12.93 19.51 21.05
CA ILE A 64 -11.88 18.69 21.68
C ILE A 64 -12.41 17.26 21.77
N ALA A 65 -11.96 16.43 20.83
CA ALA A 65 -12.36 15.04 20.78
C ALA A 65 -11.67 14.23 21.89
N SER A 66 -12.37 13.23 22.40
CA SER A 66 -11.85 12.17 23.28
C SER A 66 -11.64 10.88 22.51
N ASP A 67 -10.97 9.91 23.10
CA ASP A 67 -10.73 8.59 22.51
C ASP A 67 -12.03 7.87 22.11
N ASP A 68 -13.15 8.25 22.74
CA ASP A 68 -14.48 7.72 22.44
C ASP A 68 -15.19 8.46 21.29
N THR A 69 -14.58 9.50 20.72
CA THR A 69 -15.18 10.27 19.65
C THR A 69 -15.06 9.55 18.31
N GLN A 70 -16.17 9.37 17.62
CA GLN A 70 -16.21 8.81 16.27
C GLN A 70 -16.71 9.85 15.28
N TYR A 71 -16.20 9.79 14.07
CA TYR A 71 -16.65 10.60 12.96
C TYR A 71 -17.20 9.72 11.84
N PHE A 72 -18.18 10.27 11.11
CA PHE A 72 -18.76 9.65 9.94
C PHE A 72 -18.77 10.66 8.81
N ILE A 73 -18.19 10.30 7.68
CA ILE A 73 -18.21 11.10 6.46
C ILE A 73 -19.28 10.51 5.52
N VAL A 74 -20.35 11.25 5.36
CA VAL A 74 -21.55 10.78 4.63
C VAL A 74 -21.60 11.45 3.27
N PRO A 75 -21.50 10.70 2.15
CA PRO A 75 -21.68 11.28 0.82
C PRO A 75 -23.11 11.77 0.63
N VAL A 76 -23.23 12.87 -0.07
CA VAL A 76 -24.49 13.45 -0.50
C VAL A 76 -24.51 13.47 -2.03
N VAL A 77 -25.38 12.68 -2.62
CA VAL A 77 -25.55 12.58 -4.07
C VAL A 77 -26.96 13.02 -4.44
N ASN A 78 -27.10 13.99 -5.34
CA ASN A 78 -28.40 14.57 -5.73
C ASN A 78 -29.22 15.09 -4.52
N GLY A 79 -28.55 15.54 -3.47
CA GLY A 79 -29.17 16.06 -2.26
C GLY A 79 -29.59 14.99 -1.24
N GLU A 80 -29.31 13.72 -1.48
CA GLU A 80 -29.62 12.60 -0.60
C GLU A 80 -28.35 12.00 0.02
N GLU A 81 -28.36 11.75 1.33
CA GLU A 81 -27.29 11.13 2.06
C GLU A 81 -27.21 9.61 1.79
N GLN A 82 -26.00 9.10 1.55
CA GLN A 82 -25.72 7.70 1.23
C GLN A 82 -25.09 6.99 2.43
N TRP A 83 -25.92 6.53 3.36
CA TRP A 83 -25.48 5.91 4.62
C TRP A 83 -25.00 4.47 4.49
N ASP A 84 -25.34 3.80 3.40
CA ASP A 84 -24.93 2.41 3.10
C ASP A 84 -23.43 2.26 2.81
N LYS A 85 -22.74 3.39 2.63
CA LYS A 85 -21.31 3.44 2.30
C LYS A 85 -20.43 4.03 3.40
N VAL A 86 -20.97 4.15 4.60
CA VAL A 86 -20.33 4.92 5.67
C VAL A 86 -19.83 4.00 6.77
N GLY A 87 -18.54 4.12 7.09
CA GLY A 87 -17.90 3.52 8.26
C GLY A 87 -17.61 4.59 9.34
N ALA A 88 -17.50 4.15 10.58
CA ALA A 88 -17.01 4.98 11.66
C ALA A 88 -15.48 5.15 11.56
N VAL A 89 -15.01 6.36 11.75
CA VAL A 89 -13.59 6.67 11.79
C VAL A 89 -13.22 7.13 13.18
N GLN A 90 -12.18 6.52 13.76
CA GLN A 90 -11.66 6.84 15.08
C GLN A 90 -10.49 7.82 14.99
N LEU A 91 -10.24 8.55 16.07
CA LEU A 91 -9.08 9.43 16.20
C LEU A 91 -7.79 8.62 16.27
N TRP A 92 -6.76 9.16 15.68
CA TRP A 92 -5.39 8.73 15.93
C TRP A 92 -4.84 9.45 17.18
N ASP A 93 -4.04 8.77 17.97
CA ASP A 93 -3.38 9.33 19.15
C ASP A 93 -2.38 10.44 18.80
N ASN A 94 -1.81 10.36 17.59
CA ASN A 94 -0.83 11.29 17.05
C ASN A 94 -1.25 11.77 15.65
N ASN A 95 -0.57 12.80 15.14
CA ASN A 95 -0.69 13.24 13.74
C ASN A 95 0.02 12.33 12.73
N TYR A 96 0.45 11.17 13.15
CA TYR A 96 1.06 10.10 12.36
C TYR A 96 0.64 8.74 12.90
N MET A 97 0.74 7.72 12.07
CA MET A 97 0.54 6.32 12.44
C MET A 97 1.87 5.59 12.37
N ASP A 98 2.22 4.88 13.44
CA ASP A 98 3.36 3.97 13.48
C ASP A 98 2.91 2.59 12.98
N ILE A 99 3.50 2.14 11.87
CA ILE A 99 3.22 0.82 11.31
C ILE A 99 4.43 -0.07 11.55
N PRO A 100 4.32 -1.10 12.41
CA PRO A 100 5.42 -2.01 12.70
C PRO A 100 5.71 -2.90 11.50
N ILE A 101 6.85 -2.71 10.85
CA ILE A 101 7.28 -3.49 9.69
C ILE A 101 8.30 -4.54 10.06
N GLN A 102 8.34 -5.66 9.32
CA GLN A 102 9.20 -6.82 9.59
C GLN A 102 10.40 -6.85 8.66
N LYS A 103 11.49 -6.21 9.10
CA LYS A 103 12.74 -6.18 8.32
C LYS A 103 13.17 -7.61 7.93
N PRO A 104 13.52 -7.86 6.65
CA PRO A 104 14.10 -9.13 6.24
C PRO A 104 15.44 -9.41 6.92
N GLU A 105 15.75 -10.68 7.09
CA GLU A 105 17.05 -11.10 7.64
C GLU A 105 18.20 -10.76 6.68
N ASN A 106 19.37 -10.49 7.25
CA ASN A 106 20.58 -10.29 6.45
C ASN A 106 20.92 -11.55 5.66
N ASN A 107 21.46 -11.38 4.47
CA ASN A 107 21.84 -12.49 3.60
C ASN A 107 23.19 -12.22 2.94
N LYS A 108 23.65 -13.13 2.08
CA LYS A 108 24.94 -13.04 1.38
C LYS A 108 24.77 -13.28 -0.11
N VAL A 109 25.51 -12.52 -0.90
CA VAL A 109 25.64 -12.77 -2.33
C VAL A 109 27.12 -12.72 -2.72
N ASN A 110 27.60 -13.73 -3.43
CA ASN A 110 28.99 -13.84 -3.86
C ASN A 110 30.01 -13.61 -2.72
N GLY A 111 29.68 -14.07 -1.48
CA GLY A 111 30.52 -13.93 -0.28
C GLY A 111 30.40 -12.59 0.45
N GLU A 112 29.70 -11.61 -0.08
CA GLU A 112 29.44 -10.30 0.53
C GLU A 112 28.12 -10.34 1.30
N GLU A 113 28.16 -9.94 2.58
CA GLU A 113 26.94 -9.77 3.39
C GLU A 113 26.20 -8.49 3.02
N TYR A 114 24.87 -8.56 3.06
CA TYR A 114 24.02 -7.40 2.92
C TYR A 114 22.85 -7.42 3.91
N SER A 115 22.41 -6.25 4.28
CA SER A 115 21.20 -6.00 5.09
C SER A 115 20.16 -5.32 4.24
N TYR A 116 19.00 -5.01 4.83
CA TYR A 116 17.92 -4.34 4.13
C TYR A 116 17.58 -2.98 4.75
N THR A 117 17.12 -2.07 3.91
CA THR A 117 16.50 -0.80 4.31
C THR A 117 15.16 -0.65 3.58
N PRO A 118 14.14 -0.04 4.21
CA PRO A 118 12.90 0.27 3.51
C PRO A 118 13.19 1.32 2.42
N GLY A 119 12.63 1.09 1.24
CA GLY A 119 12.73 1.95 0.08
C GLY A 119 11.38 2.52 -0.34
N ASP A 120 11.05 2.43 -1.64
CA ASP A 120 9.78 2.92 -2.18
C ASP A 120 8.58 2.16 -1.59
N ALA A 121 7.47 2.87 -1.44
CA ALA A 121 6.19 2.28 -1.04
C ALA A 121 5.06 2.79 -1.94
N SER A 122 4.02 1.98 -2.08
CA SER A 122 2.76 2.34 -2.73
C SER A 122 1.60 1.75 -1.93
N VAL A 123 0.40 2.24 -2.17
CA VAL A 123 -0.79 1.82 -1.43
C VAL A 123 -1.90 1.38 -2.37
N GLY A 124 -2.72 0.45 -1.91
CA GLY A 124 -3.94 0.00 -2.58
C GLY A 124 -4.74 -0.88 -1.64
N ASP A 125 -6.02 -1.01 -1.89
CA ASP A 125 -6.89 -1.98 -1.23
C ASP A 125 -6.64 -3.36 -1.85
N LEU A 126 -5.75 -4.14 -1.23
CA LEU A 126 -5.30 -5.43 -1.80
C LEU A 126 -6.29 -6.56 -1.50
N ASP A 127 -7.00 -6.52 -0.39
CA ASP A 127 -7.90 -7.60 0.03
C ASP A 127 -9.39 -7.26 -0.19
N GLY A 128 -9.71 -6.02 -0.56
CA GLY A 128 -11.06 -5.57 -0.89
C GLY A 128 -11.90 -5.25 0.33
N ASP A 129 -11.28 -4.95 1.47
CA ASP A 129 -11.99 -4.60 2.71
C ASP A 129 -12.32 -3.10 2.82
N GLY A 130 -11.81 -2.28 1.89
CA GLY A 130 -12.02 -0.83 1.83
C GLY A 130 -10.95 -0.03 2.53
N GLU A 131 -10.03 -0.66 3.25
CA GLU A 131 -8.82 -0.05 3.80
C GLU A 131 -7.65 -0.22 2.81
N TYR A 132 -6.61 0.59 2.98
CA TYR A 132 -5.44 0.46 2.12
C TYR A 132 -4.32 -0.27 2.83
N GLU A 133 -3.77 -1.26 2.13
CA GLU A 133 -2.50 -1.87 2.46
C GLU A 133 -1.33 -1.08 1.87
N ILE A 134 -0.18 -1.26 2.49
CA ILE A 134 1.08 -0.69 2.05
C ILE A 134 1.92 -1.79 1.41
N VAL A 135 2.28 -1.61 0.15
CA VAL A 135 3.30 -2.41 -0.52
C VAL A 135 4.64 -1.70 -0.37
N LEU A 136 5.56 -2.32 0.34
CA LEU A 136 6.88 -1.77 0.68
C LEU A 136 7.98 -2.56 -0.01
N LYS A 137 8.88 -1.84 -0.69
CA LYS A 137 10.12 -2.39 -1.22
C LYS A 137 11.23 -2.35 -0.17
N TRP A 138 11.93 -3.46 -0.02
CA TRP A 138 13.14 -3.58 0.76
C TRP A 138 14.35 -3.61 -0.15
N ASP A 139 15.18 -2.57 -0.06
CA ASP A 139 16.42 -2.48 -0.82
C ASP A 139 17.58 -3.13 -0.04
N PRO A 140 18.35 -4.04 -0.68
CA PRO A 140 19.56 -4.56 -0.07
C PRO A 140 20.64 -3.47 0.01
N SER A 141 21.44 -3.46 1.07
CA SER A 141 22.48 -2.45 1.30
C SER A 141 23.56 -2.38 0.22
N ASN A 142 23.68 -3.43 -0.58
CA ASN A 142 24.59 -3.51 -1.73
C ASN A 142 23.86 -3.30 -3.08
N ALA A 143 22.67 -2.67 -3.06
CA ALA A 143 21.95 -2.29 -4.27
C ALA A 143 22.85 -1.46 -5.22
N LYS A 144 22.70 -1.67 -6.51
CA LYS A 144 23.50 -1.00 -7.56
C LYS A 144 22.61 -0.65 -8.73
N ASP A 145 22.76 0.54 -9.24
CA ASP A 145 22.11 0.96 -10.47
C ASP A 145 22.52 0.07 -11.67
N ALA A 146 21.68 0.02 -12.69
CA ALA A 146 21.92 -0.75 -13.92
C ALA A 146 23.26 -0.43 -14.59
N ALA A 147 23.75 0.81 -14.48
CA ALA A 147 25.06 1.23 -15.01
C ALA A 147 26.26 0.65 -14.25
N GLN A 148 26.09 0.27 -12.98
CA GLN A 148 27.18 -0.21 -12.13
C GLN A 148 27.40 -1.72 -12.33
N ALA A 149 28.65 -2.18 -12.16
CA ALA A 149 28.99 -3.60 -12.20
C ALA A 149 28.93 -4.25 -10.82
N GLY A 150 28.80 -5.57 -10.79
CA GLY A 150 28.83 -6.39 -9.57
C GLY A 150 27.45 -6.90 -9.15
N PHE A 151 27.44 -7.81 -8.21
CA PHE A 151 26.24 -8.44 -7.68
C PHE A 151 25.48 -7.49 -6.76
N THR A 152 24.16 -7.68 -6.69
CA THR A 152 23.29 -7.08 -5.67
C THR A 152 22.63 -8.19 -4.87
N GLY A 153 22.22 -7.89 -3.65
CA GLY A 153 21.27 -8.72 -2.92
C GLY A 153 19.93 -8.80 -3.62
N GLU A 154 19.08 -9.68 -3.15
CA GLU A 154 17.73 -9.86 -3.67
C GLU A 154 16.81 -8.74 -3.13
N CYS A 155 16.08 -8.08 -4.00
CA CYS A 155 15.06 -7.13 -3.61
C CYS A 155 13.82 -7.86 -3.09
N ILE A 156 13.14 -7.31 -2.11
CA ILE A 156 11.93 -7.89 -1.51
C ILE A 156 10.79 -6.88 -1.59
N LEU A 157 9.60 -7.36 -1.90
CA LEU A 157 8.36 -6.61 -1.76
C LEU A 157 7.51 -7.26 -0.66
N ASP A 158 7.07 -6.47 0.29
CA ASP A 158 6.15 -6.88 1.36
C ASP A 158 4.84 -6.10 1.25
N ALA A 159 3.72 -6.75 1.57
CA ALA A 159 2.46 -6.06 1.81
C ALA A 159 2.10 -6.10 3.29
N TYR A 160 1.67 -4.95 3.81
CA TYR A 160 1.29 -4.77 5.22
C TYR A 160 -0.07 -4.10 5.35
N LYS A 161 -0.88 -4.60 6.28
CA LYS A 161 -1.99 -3.84 6.84
C LYS A 161 -1.49 -2.69 7.71
N LEU A 162 -2.34 -1.71 7.98
CA LEU A 162 -1.98 -0.56 8.81
C LEU A 162 -1.64 -0.92 10.27
N ASP A 163 -2.06 -2.08 10.75
CA ASP A 163 -1.68 -2.62 12.06
C ASP A 163 -0.30 -3.32 12.08
N GLY A 164 0.39 -3.39 10.91
CA GLY A 164 1.67 -4.07 10.74
C GLY A 164 1.57 -5.56 10.45
N THR A 165 0.37 -6.09 10.29
CA THR A 165 0.18 -7.48 9.82
C THR A 165 0.73 -7.60 8.40
N ARG A 166 1.76 -8.43 8.22
CA ARG A 166 2.28 -8.72 6.89
C ARG A 166 1.39 -9.73 6.18
N LEU A 167 0.81 -9.34 5.05
CA LEU A 167 -0.04 -10.18 4.24
C LEU A 167 0.78 -11.19 3.43
N TRP A 168 1.83 -10.72 2.77
CA TRP A 168 2.72 -11.55 1.96
C TRP A 168 4.10 -10.92 1.81
N ARG A 169 5.05 -11.73 1.33
CA ARG A 169 6.40 -11.33 0.94
C ARG A 169 6.74 -11.95 -0.40
N ILE A 170 7.19 -11.15 -1.35
CA ILE A 170 7.73 -11.58 -2.62
C ILE A 170 9.25 -11.37 -2.57
N ASN A 171 10.01 -12.44 -2.82
CA ASN A 171 11.45 -12.32 -3.04
C ASN A 171 11.70 -12.29 -4.54
N MET A 172 12.23 -11.18 -5.06
CA MET A 172 12.46 -10.98 -6.49
C MET A 172 13.51 -11.94 -7.07
N GLY A 173 14.31 -12.59 -6.23
CA GLY A 173 15.28 -13.59 -6.62
C GLY A 173 16.56 -13.04 -7.22
N PRO A 174 17.51 -13.94 -7.60
CA PRO A 174 18.84 -13.54 -8.03
C PRO A 174 18.89 -12.93 -9.43
N ASN A 175 17.83 -13.10 -10.22
CA ASN A 175 17.78 -12.66 -11.61
C ASN A 175 17.11 -11.29 -11.80
N ILE A 176 16.60 -10.69 -10.74
CA ILE A 176 16.17 -9.30 -10.69
C ILE A 176 17.21 -8.50 -9.93
N ARG A 177 17.83 -7.54 -10.62
CA ARG A 177 18.82 -6.66 -10.02
C ARG A 177 18.15 -5.68 -9.07
N ALA A 178 18.69 -5.51 -7.87
CA ALA A 178 18.24 -4.48 -6.94
C ALA A 178 18.97 -3.15 -7.23
N GLY A 179 18.21 -2.14 -7.59
CA GLY A 179 18.70 -0.78 -7.86
C GLY A 179 17.55 0.20 -7.96
N ALA A 180 17.83 1.49 -7.88
CA ALA A 180 16.83 2.54 -7.89
C ALA A 180 15.94 2.53 -9.14
N HIS A 181 16.46 2.02 -10.27
CA HIS A 181 15.74 1.99 -11.55
C HIS A 181 15.39 0.57 -12.02
N ASP A 182 15.73 -0.46 -11.25
CA ASP A 182 15.63 -1.85 -11.73
C ASP A 182 14.42 -2.60 -11.15
N THR A 183 13.94 -2.20 -9.98
CA THR A 183 12.87 -2.90 -9.26
C THR A 183 11.69 -1.96 -9.04
N GLN A 184 11.07 -1.53 -10.14
CA GLN A 184 9.87 -0.70 -10.11
C GLN A 184 8.64 -1.60 -9.96
N PHE A 185 7.63 -1.09 -9.26
CA PHE A 185 6.33 -1.74 -9.11
C PHE A 185 5.21 -0.70 -9.10
N MET A 186 4.01 -1.12 -9.41
CA MET A 186 2.81 -0.29 -9.38
C MET A 186 1.70 -1.06 -8.69
N VAL A 187 0.89 -0.36 -7.91
CA VAL A 187 -0.26 -0.91 -7.19
C VAL A 187 -1.51 -0.24 -7.74
N TYR A 188 -2.41 -1.01 -8.29
CA TYR A 188 -3.68 -0.54 -8.85
C TYR A 188 -4.64 -1.70 -9.07
N ASP A 189 -5.94 -1.44 -9.04
CA ASP A 189 -6.98 -2.40 -9.43
C ASP A 189 -7.04 -2.44 -10.97
N TYR A 190 -6.31 -3.38 -11.58
CA TYR A 190 -6.15 -3.46 -13.03
C TYR A 190 -7.30 -4.17 -13.74
N ASP A 191 -8.01 -5.05 -13.06
CA ASP A 191 -9.13 -5.80 -13.62
C ASP A 191 -10.50 -5.29 -13.17
N CYS A 192 -10.52 -4.26 -12.32
CA CYS A 192 -11.70 -3.59 -11.79
C CYS A 192 -12.60 -4.50 -10.94
N ASP A 193 -12.00 -5.42 -10.19
CA ASP A 193 -12.72 -6.31 -9.27
C ASP A 193 -12.88 -5.71 -7.86
N GLY A 194 -12.30 -4.54 -7.61
CA GLY A 194 -12.33 -3.82 -6.33
C GLY A 194 -11.14 -4.15 -5.42
N LYS A 195 -10.16 -4.92 -5.91
CA LYS A 195 -8.92 -5.23 -5.22
C LYS A 195 -7.73 -4.78 -6.06
N ALA A 196 -6.72 -4.25 -5.42
CA ALA A 196 -5.53 -3.82 -6.13
C ALA A 196 -4.54 -4.97 -6.33
N GLU A 197 -3.96 -5.04 -7.53
CA GLU A 197 -2.84 -5.90 -7.86
C GLU A 197 -1.52 -5.15 -7.74
N VAL A 198 -0.44 -5.92 -7.63
CA VAL A 198 0.93 -5.41 -7.72
C VAL A 198 1.53 -5.84 -9.06
N ALA A 199 1.68 -4.89 -9.97
CA ALA A 199 2.39 -5.11 -11.22
C ALA A 199 3.89 -4.84 -11.04
N CYS A 200 4.72 -5.84 -11.32
CA CYS A 200 6.16 -5.74 -11.21
C CYS A 200 6.88 -6.62 -12.24
N ARG A 201 8.16 -6.36 -12.43
CA ARG A 201 9.02 -7.21 -13.25
C ARG A 201 9.55 -8.36 -12.43
N THR A 202 9.38 -9.58 -12.91
CA THR A 202 9.93 -10.81 -12.30
C THR A 202 10.84 -11.56 -13.26
N ALA A 203 11.46 -12.62 -12.80
CA ALA A 203 12.34 -13.49 -13.58
C ALA A 203 12.30 -14.91 -13.02
N ASP A 204 13.02 -15.83 -13.68
CA ASP A 204 13.28 -17.16 -13.14
C ASP A 204 13.83 -17.07 -11.70
N GLY A 205 13.27 -17.86 -10.80
CA GLY A 205 13.67 -17.90 -9.39
C GLY A 205 13.06 -16.80 -8.51
N THR A 206 12.16 -15.95 -9.01
CA THR A 206 11.32 -15.09 -8.16
C THR A 206 10.38 -15.97 -7.33
N ILE A 207 10.29 -15.71 -6.03
CA ILE A 207 9.41 -16.43 -5.10
C ILE A 207 8.22 -15.55 -4.77
N ALA A 208 7.02 -16.00 -5.17
CA ALA A 208 5.77 -15.30 -4.92
C ALA A 208 5.32 -15.39 -3.46
N GLY A 209 4.29 -14.63 -3.09
CA GLY A 209 3.80 -14.54 -1.71
C GLY A 209 3.26 -15.85 -1.12
N ASP A 210 2.82 -16.78 -1.96
CA ASP A 210 2.40 -18.14 -1.57
C ASP A 210 3.56 -19.15 -1.51
N GLY A 211 4.79 -18.72 -1.79
CA GLY A 211 5.98 -19.55 -1.84
C GLY A 211 6.19 -20.26 -3.19
N SER A 212 5.33 -20.08 -4.17
CA SER A 212 5.54 -20.62 -5.53
C SER A 212 6.71 -19.89 -6.21
N VAL A 213 7.41 -20.60 -7.09
CA VAL A 213 8.55 -20.05 -7.83
C VAL A 213 8.12 -19.75 -9.27
N ILE A 214 8.41 -18.53 -9.71
CA ILE A 214 8.19 -18.12 -11.10
C ILE A 214 9.33 -18.66 -11.96
N GLY A 215 8.98 -19.29 -13.07
CA GLY A 215 9.92 -19.87 -14.02
C GLY A 215 10.78 -20.99 -13.44
N ASP A 216 12.06 -21.04 -13.79
CA ASP A 216 13.00 -22.07 -13.33
C ASP A 216 13.75 -21.65 -12.07
N ALA A 217 13.45 -22.31 -10.94
CA ALA A 217 14.09 -22.07 -9.64
C ALA A 217 15.62 -22.26 -9.62
N ASN A 218 16.16 -23.00 -10.58
CA ASN A 218 17.59 -23.38 -10.60
C ASN A 218 18.43 -22.44 -11.48
N LYS A 219 17.83 -21.45 -12.11
CA LYS A 219 18.54 -20.53 -13.01
C LYS A 219 19.07 -19.32 -12.26
N ASN A 220 20.32 -18.98 -12.53
CA ASN A 220 20.92 -17.75 -12.10
C ASN A 220 21.77 -17.17 -13.24
N TYR A 221 21.18 -16.29 -14.01
CA TYR A 221 21.80 -15.64 -15.17
C TYR A 221 22.78 -14.52 -14.74
N ALA A 222 22.60 -13.99 -13.53
CA ALA A 222 23.46 -12.94 -13.00
C ALA A 222 24.93 -13.39 -12.82
N VAL A 223 25.16 -14.69 -12.58
CA VAL A 223 26.51 -15.27 -12.41
C VAL A 223 27.35 -15.07 -13.68
N VAL A 224 26.76 -15.29 -14.87
CA VAL A 224 27.46 -15.20 -16.15
C VAL A 224 27.85 -13.77 -16.51
N SER A 225 27.07 -12.79 -16.08
CA SER A 225 27.21 -11.39 -16.48
C SER A 225 27.60 -10.47 -15.31
N ASN A 226 28.32 -11.00 -14.33
CA ASN A 226 28.81 -10.23 -13.18
C ASN A 226 27.71 -9.42 -12.47
N GLY A 227 26.64 -10.10 -12.11
CA GLY A 227 25.52 -9.52 -11.34
C GLY A 227 24.39 -8.91 -12.16
N LYS A 228 24.35 -9.16 -13.48
CA LYS A 228 23.26 -8.70 -14.36
C LYS A 228 22.61 -9.87 -15.11
N ASN A 229 21.29 -9.86 -15.18
CA ASN A 229 20.56 -10.78 -16.05
C ASN A 229 20.48 -10.15 -17.47
N LEU A 230 21.36 -10.59 -18.37
CA LEU A 230 21.40 -10.11 -19.76
C LEU A 230 20.83 -11.13 -20.76
N THR A 231 20.56 -12.36 -20.35
CA THR A 231 20.20 -13.46 -21.26
C THR A 231 19.00 -14.27 -20.81
N GLY A 232 18.59 -14.12 -19.53
CA GLY A 232 17.43 -14.82 -18.99
C GLY A 232 16.14 -14.09 -19.28
N PRO A 233 15.00 -14.78 -19.19
CA PRO A 233 13.70 -14.17 -19.38
C PRO A 233 13.39 -13.14 -18.29
N LEU A 234 12.65 -12.10 -18.66
CA LEU A 234 12.03 -11.14 -17.77
C LEU A 234 10.53 -11.17 -18.05
N TYR A 235 9.74 -11.22 -17.00
CA TYR A 235 8.28 -11.27 -17.09
C TYR A 235 7.68 -9.99 -16.54
N LEU A 236 6.57 -9.54 -17.11
CA LEU A 236 5.66 -8.61 -16.46
C LEU A 236 4.65 -9.45 -15.68
N THR A 237 4.59 -9.25 -14.39
CA THR A 237 3.77 -10.05 -13.48
C THR A 237 2.81 -9.14 -12.74
N ALA A 238 1.53 -9.48 -12.74
CA ALA A 238 0.53 -8.94 -11.84
C ALA A 238 0.26 -9.95 -10.72
N VAL A 239 0.43 -9.52 -9.48
CA VAL A 239 0.20 -10.35 -8.29
C VAL A 239 -1.09 -9.88 -7.63
N SER A 240 -2.11 -10.73 -7.64
CA SER A 240 -3.37 -10.49 -6.94
C SER A 240 -3.34 -11.12 -5.55
N TYR A 241 -3.95 -10.45 -4.57
CA TYR A 241 -4.12 -10.98 -3.21
C TYR A 241 -4.89 -12.30 -3.20
N THR A 242 -5.93 -12.42 -4.04
CA THR A 242 -6.79 -13.62 -4.08
C THR A 242 -6.11 -14.83 -4.70
N HIS A 243 -5.09 -14.64 -5.50
CA HIS A 243 -4.43 -15.71 -6.23
C HIS A 243 -2.95 -15.86 -5.88
N LEU A 244 -2.35 -14.99 -5.06
CA LEU A 244 -0.92 -14.96 -4.71
C LEU A 244 0.04 -15.53 -5.78
N ARG A 245 -0.54 -15.90 -6.93
CA ARG A 245 0.08 -16.46 -8.12
C ARG A 245 0.26 -15.36 -9.13
N ALA A 246 1.46 -15.28 -9.61
CA ALA A 246 1.78 -14.42 -10.72
C ALA A 246 1.02 -14.84 -11.98
N HIS A 247 0.24 -13.96 -12.56
CA HIS A 247 -0.20 -14.11 -13.95
C HIS A 247 0.95 -13.65 -14.85
N GLU A 248 1.67 -14.61 -15.39
CA GLU A 248 2.79 -14.32 -16.29
C GLU A 248 2.25 -13.92 -17.66
N THR A 249 2.57 -12.71 -18.11
CA THR A 249 2.56 -12.39 -19.54
C THR A 249 4.01 -12.33 -20.00
N CYS A 250 4.40 -13.27 -20.84
CA CYS A 250 5.69 -13.24 -21.51
C CYS A 250 5.66 -12.07 -22.50
N ALA A 251 6.39 -11.01 -22.22
CA ALA A 251 6.70 -9.99 -23.19
C ALA A 251 8.15 -10.20 -23.62
N ASP A 252 8.36 -10.63 -24.85
CA ASP A 252 9.63 -10.49 -25.53
C ASP A 252 9.85 -8.96 -25.74
N LEU A 253 10.65 -8.36 -24.89
CA LEU A 253 11.09 -6.97 -24.98
C LEU A 253 12.48 -6.89 -25.60
#